data_a86611e5a71197163492dd6d5b671bd0
#
_entry.id   a86611e5a71197163492dd6d5b671bd0
#
_cell.length_a   1.000
_cell.length_b   1.000
_cell.length_c   1.000
_cell.angle_alpha   90.00
_cell.angle_beta   90.00
_cell.angle_gamma   90.00
#
_symmetry.space_group_name_H-M   'P 1'
#
loop_
_entity.id
_entity.type
_entity.pdbx_description
1 polymer ?
#
loop_
_entity_poly.entity_id
_entity_poly.type
_entity_poly.pdbx_seq_one_letter_code
_entity_poly.pdbx_strand_id
1 'polypeptide(L)'
;MYKIFDIHTHIYPDAISERAVTALGNFYDFVPQGKGCYSDMTAHDKNYNISGFLVFSVATNAHQVRRVNEFLSATCKQAISDGFQTVAFGGLHQDCEDMKGEIDYALSLGLKGIKIHPDIQGIDVDDKRLYPLYEEAEGKFPIYFHIGDNRPQYQFSKPKKLRKILDEFPRLQVVAAHLGGYMTSDEGVEYLSGHENVWYDTSSALWAMSPEKAEYLINKFGAEKVMFGTDYPVMCPHDELELFFKINLSEKQREDILYNNAINFLNLKADG
;
A
#
# COMPACT_ATOMS: atom_id res chain seq x y z
N MET A 1 -5.70 24.68 2.11
CA MET A 1 -6.06 23.25 2.33
C MET A 1 -5.06 22.44 1.53
N TYR A 2 -4.43 21.43 2.13
CA TYR A 2 -3.47 20.58 1.42
C TYR A 2 -4.15 19.80 0.31
N LYS A 3 -3.42 19.52 -0.77
CA LYS A 3 -3.77 18.52 -1.74
C LYS A 3 -3.32 17.16 -1.19
N ILE A 4 -4.12 16.12 -1.34
CA ILE A 4 -3.85 14.81 -0.74
C ILE A 4 -3.93 13.74 -1.83
N PHE A 5 -2.96 12.83 -1.82
CA PHE A 5 -2.97 11.59 -2.56
C PHE A 5 -2.93 10.42 -1.56
N ASP A 6 -3.99 9.62 -1.52
CA ASP A 6 -4.04 8.43 -0.67
C ASP A 6 -3.35 7.27 -1.37
N ILE A 7 -2.16 6.90 -0.86
CA ILE A 7 -1.32 5.87 -1.49
C ILE A 7 -1.72 4.43 -1.09
N HIS A 8 -2.68 4.25 -0.16
CA HIS A 8 -3.00 2.92 0.36
C HIS A 8 -4.52 2.73 0.51
N THR A 9 -5.17 2.24 -0.54
CA THR A 9 -6.62 1.99 -0.52
C THR A 9 -6.96 0.62 -1.08
N HIS A 10 -7.64 -0.20 -0.28
CA HIS A 10 -8.19 -1.49 -0.70
C HIS A 10 -9.64 -1.32 -1.16
N ILE A 11 -9.93 -1.81 -2.37
CA ILE A 11 -11.28 -1.76 -2.92
C ILE A 11 -11.71 -3.12 -3.45
N TYR A 12 -13.01 -3.37 -3.37
CA TYR A 12 -13.63 -4.63 -3.77
C TYR A 12 -14.86 -4.34 -4.64
N PRO A 13 -15.25 -5.26 -5.55
CA PRO A 13 -16.54 -5.19 -6.23
C PRO A 13 -17.70 -5.12 -5.22
N ASP A 14 -18.70 -4.27 -5.48
CA ASP A 14 -19.86 -4.05 -4.59
C ASP A 14 -20.52 -5.37 -4.13
N ALA A 15 -20.62 -6.35 -5.04
CA ALA A 15 -21.24 -7.66 -4.76
C ALA A 15 -20.51 -8.48 -3.69
N ILE A 16 -19.25 -8.17 -3.38
CA ILE A 16 -18.44 -8.92 -2.40
C ILE A 16 -17.82 -8.03 -1.32
N SER A 17 -17.98 -6.71 -1.40
CA SER A 17 -17.29 -5.75 -0.52
C SER A 17 -17.60 -6.00 0.95
N GLU A 18 -18.87 -6.16 1.32
CA GLU A 18 -19.26 -6.46 2.71
C GLU A 18 -18.59 -7.72 3.26
N ARG A 19 -18.56 -8.80 2.46
CA ARG A 19 -17.90 -10.04 2.86
C ARG A 19 -16.39 -9.88 2.97
N ALA A 20 -15.78 -9.15 2.05
CA ALA A 20 -14.33 -8.89 2.05
C ALA A 20 -13.92 -8.04 3.27
N VAL A 21 -14.68 -6.99 3.55
CA VAL A 21 -14.46 -6.12 4.72
C VAL A 21 -14.67 -6.87 6.03
N THR A 22 -15.71 -7.70 6.13
CA THR A 22 -15.92 -8.58 7.29
C THR A 22 -14.75 -9.55 7.49
N ALA A 23 -14.26 -10.17 6.42
CA ALA A 23 -13.10 -11.08 6.50
C ALA A 23 -11.83 -10.34 6.95
N LEU A 24 -11.61 -9.12 6.47
CA LEU A 24 -10.50 -8.27 6.90
C LEU A 24 -10.60 -7.91 8.39
N GLY A 25 -11.78 -7.49 8.85
CA GLY A 25 -12.04 -7.19 10.25
C GLY A 25 -11.79 -8.40 11.15
N ASN A 26 -12.25 -9.60 10.74
CA ASN A 26 -12.00 -10.84 11.47
C ASN A 26 -10.52 -11.24 11.48
N PHE A 27 -9.77 -10.95 10.42
CA PHE A 27 -8.34 -11.26 10.36
C PHE A 27 -7.54 -10.41 11.36
N TYR A 28 -7.89 -9.13 11.50
CA TYR A 28 -7.18 -8.19 12.39
C TYR A 28 -7.85 -7.98 13.76
N ASP A 29 -9.02 -8.57 13.98
CA ASP A 29 -9.82 -8.40 15.21
C ASP A 29 -10.21 -6.93 15.48
N PHE A 30 -10.73 -6.26 14.44
CA PHE A 30 -11.27 -4.89 14.56
C PHE A 30 -12.47 -4.68 13.62
N VAL A 31 -13.14 -3.53 13.77
CA VAL A 31 -14.26 -3.12 12.90
C VAL A 31 -13.77 -2.10 11.88
N PRO A 32 -13.69 -2.45 10.58
CA PRO A 32 -13.33 -1.51 9.54
C PRO A 32 -14.32 -0.33 9.46
N GLN A 33 -13.82 0.85 9.13
CA GLN A 33 -14.63 2.07 9.09
C GLN A 33 -15.36 2.26 7.75
N GLY A 34 -14.79 1.76 6.65
CA GLY A 34 -15.35 1.88 5.31
C GLY A 34 -16.03 0.60 4.83
N LYS A 35 -16.82 0.71 3.76
CA LYS A 35 -17.52 -0.44 3.12
C LYS A 35 -16.66 -1.17 2.09
N GLY A 36 -15.48 -0.67 1.76
CA GLY A 36 -14.54 -1.29 0.84
C GLY A 36 -14.95 -1.24 -0.63
N CYS A 37 -15.88 -0.38 -1.04
CA CYS A 37 -16.27 -0.18 -2.42
C CYS A 37 -15.93 1.23 -2.90
N TYR A 38 -15.83 1.40 -4.23
CA TYR A 38 -15.44 2.66 -4.85
C TYR A 38 -16.35 3.84 -4.47
N SER A 39 -17.66 3.63 -4.48
CA SER A 39 -18.64 4.68 -4.16
C SER A 39 -18.55 5.17 -2.71
N ASP A 40 -18.26 4.26 -1.78
CA ASP A 40 -18.07 4.60 -0.36
C ASP A 40 -16.73 5.31 -0.15
N MET A 41 -15.65 4.80 -0.74
CA MET A 41 -14.33 5.44 -0.72
C MET A 41 -14.41 6.89 -1.15
N THR A 42 -14.93 7.16 -2.34
CA THR A 42 -15.04 8.52 -2.88
C THR A 42 -16.02 9.42 -2.13
N ALA A 43 -16.98 8.86 -1.40
CA ALA A 43 -17.89 9.63 -0.54
C ALA A 43 -17.17 10.18 0.70
N HIS A 44 -16.23 9.43 1.29
CA HIS A 44 -15.41 9.90 2.40
C HIS A 44 -14.44 11.00 1.96
N ASP A 45 -13.93 10.95 0.74
CA ASP A 45 -12.86 11.80 0.25
C ASP A 45 -13.28 13.22 -0.10
N LYS A 46 -14.55 13.43 -0.44
CA LYS A 46 -15.09 14.74 -0.85
C LYS A 46 -14.86 15.87 0.16
N ASN A 47 -14.66 15.53 1.44
CA ASN A 47 -14.51 16.50 2.51
C ASN A 47 -13.05 16.89 2.78
N TYR A 48 -12.06 16.19 2.18
CA TYR A 48 -10.65 16.29 2.57
C TYR A 48 -9.69 16.71 1.46
N ASN A 49 -10.21 17.14 0.30
CA ASN A 49 -9.40 17.51 -0.86
C ASN A 49 -8.46 16.38 -1.34
N ILE A 50 -8.95 15.14 -1.28
CA ILE A 50 -8.23 14.01 -1.85
C ILE A 50 -8.34 14.10 -3.36
N SER A 51 -7.21 14.22 -4.03
CA SER A 51 -7.12 14.42 -5.47
C SER A 51 -6.80 13.14 -6.23
N GLY A 52 -6.38 12.09 -5.51
CA GLY A 52 -6.01 10.85 -6.15
C GLY A 52 -5.80 9.69 -5.19
N PHE A 53 -5.72 8.48 -5.78
CA PHE A 53 -5.61 7.22 -5.05
C PHE A 53 -4.65 6.26 -5.73
N LEU A 54 -3.94 5.48 -4.92
CA LEU A 54 -3.46 4.18 -5.35
C LEU A 54 -4.43 3.10 -4.85
N VAL A 55 -5.11 2.42 -5.78
CA VAL A 55 -6.07 1.37 -5.46
C VAL A 55 -5.49 -0.01 -5.72
N PHE A 56 -5.80 -0.96 -4.85
CA PHE A 56 -5.43 -2.36 -5.00
C PHE A 56 -6.38 -3.30 -4.25
N SER A 57 -6.24 -4.59 -4.52
CA SER A 57 -6.88 -5.69 -3.78
C SER A 57 -5.92 -6.86 -3.70
N VAL A 58 -6.02 -7.62 -2.61
CA VAL A 58 -5.21 -8.82 -2.42
C VAL A 58 -5.91 -10.02 -3.06
N ALA A 59 -5.22 -10.74 -3.95
CA ALA A 59 -5.68 -12.04 -4.43
C ALA A 59 -5.34 -13.10 -3.36
N THR A 60 -6.35 -13.75 -2.80
CA THR A 60 -6.18 -14.77 -1.74
C THR A 60 -6.02 -16.19 -2.29
N ASN A 61 -6.09 -16.35 -3.61
CA ASN A 61 -5.73 -17.57 -4.34
C ASN A 61 -5.45 -17.24 -5.81
N ALA A 62 -4.76 -18.14 -6.52
CA ALA A 62 -4.35 -17.93 -7.91
C ALA A 62 -5.53 -17.71 -8.87
N HIS A 63 -6.68 -18.37 -8.65
CA HIS A 63 -7.86 -18.25 -9.54
C HIS A 63 -8.53 -16.87 -9.49
N GLN A 64 -8.24 -16.06 -8.48
CA GLN A 64 -8.78 -14.71 -8.37
C GLN A 64 -7.96 -13.65 -9.13
N VAL A 65 -6.68 -13.90 -9.41
CA VAL A 65 -5.72 -12.91 -9.88
C VAL A 65 -6.25 -12.11 -11.07
N ARG A 66 -6.68 -12.76 -12.14
CA ARG A 66 -7.17 -12.06 -13.34
C ARG A 66 -8.40 -11.21 -13.07
N ARG A 67 -9.39 -11.73 -12.34
CA ARG A 67 -10.62 -11.00 -12.03
C ARG A 67 -10.35 -9.78 -11.14
N VAL A 68 -9.44 -9.92 -10.18
CA VAL A 68 -8.98 -8.80 -9.34
C VAL A 68 -8.34 -7.73 -10.21
N ASN A 69 -7.44 -8.10 -11.11
CA ASN A 69 -6.70 -7.17 -11.95
C ASN A 69 -7.61 -6.46 -12.99
N GLU A 70 -8.56 -7.18 -13.58
CA GLU A 70 -9.58 -6.60 -14.47
C GLU A 70 -10.47 -5.60 -13.73
N PHE A 71 -10.93 -5.94 -12.53
CA PHE A 71 -11.71 -5.05 -11.67
C PHE A 71 -10.94 -3.78 -11.31
N LEU A 72 -9.69 -3.91 -10.87
CA LEU A 72 -8.83 -2.77 -10.52
C LEU A 72 -8.59 -1.85 -11.72
N SER A 73 -8.32 -2.41 -12.90
CA SER A 73 -8.18 -1.65 -14.15
C SER A 73 -9.46 -0.87 -14.49
N ALA A 74 -10.63 -1.51 -14.37
CA ALA A 74 -11.91 -0.88 -14.65
C ALA A 74 -12.19 0.26 -13.65
N THR A 75 -11.97 0.03 -12.35
CA THR A 75 -12.19 1.04 -11.30
C THR A 75 -11.22 2.20 -11.43
N CYS A 76 -9.95 1.94 -11.76
CA CYS A 76 -8.97 3.00 -12.03
C CYS A 76 -9.42 3.91 -13.18
N LYS A 77 -9.91 3.34 -14.29
CA LYS A 77 -10.46 4.11 -15.42
C LYS A 77 -11.68 4.93 -15.02
N GLN A 78 -12.57 4.37 -14.21
CA GLN A 78 -13.73 5.09 -13.68
C GLN A 78 -13.30 6.27 -12.81
N ALA A 79 -12.36 6.07 -11.88
CA ALA A 79 -11.88 7.12 -11.00
C ALA A 79 -11.20 8.27 -11.78
N ILE A 80 -10.43 7.94 -12.81
CA ILE A 80 -9.85 8.95 -13.72
C ILE A 80 -10.97 9.74 -14.45
N SER A 81 -12.01 9.06 -14.91
CA SER A 81 -13.18 9.70 -15.54
C SER A 81 -13.95 10.61 -14.58
N ASP A 82 -13.95 10.27 -13.29
CA ASP A 82 -14.58 11.06 -12.23
C ASP A 82 -13.70 12.22 -11.74
N GLY A 83 -12.50 12.37 -12.32
CA GLY A 83 -11.59 13.50 -12.06
C GLY A 83 -10.50 13.24 -11.02
N PHE A 84 -10.33 11.99 -10.56
CA PHE A 84 -9.25 11.66 -9.61
C PHE A 84 -7.98 11.21 -10.32
N GLN A 85 -6.83 11.65 -9.84
CA GLN A 85 -5.53 11.09 -10.23
C GLN A 85 -5.41 9.68 -9.65
N THR A 86 -5.69 8.64 -10.43
CA THR A 86 -5.75 7.28 -9.91
C THR A 86 -4.76 6.36 -10.61
N VAL A 87 -4.09 5.56 -9.80
CA VAL A 87 -3.23 4.44 -10.24
C VAL A 87 -3.74 3.16 -9.59
N ALA A 88 -3.55 2.03 -10.25
CA ALA A 88 -3.87 0.74 -9.66
C ALA A 88 -2.64 -0.18 -9.69
N PHE A 89 -2.43 -0.91 -8.58
CA PHE A 89 -1.49 -2.03 -8.51
C PHE A 89 -2.25 -3.34 -8.52
N GLY A 90 -1.76 -4.31 -9.28
CA GLY A 90 -2.39 -5.62 -9.42
C GLY A 90 -2.19 -6.50 -8.19
N GLY A 91 -3.12 -7.43 -7.99
CA GLY A 91 -2.94 -8.56 -7.10
C GLY A 91 -2.22 -9.71 -7.81
N LEU A 92 -1.41 -10.47 -7.08
CA LEU A 92 -0.74 -11.67 -7.53
C LEU A 92 -0.79 -12.72 -6.42
N HIS A 93 -0.61 -14.00 -6.77
CA HIS A 93 -0.58 -15.08 -5.79
C HIS A 93 0.58 -16.03 -6.07
N GLN A 94 1.22 -16.53 -5.02
CA GLN A 94 2.39 -17.41 -5.10
C GLN A 94 2.14 -18.75 -5.83
N ASP A 95 0.88 -19.19 -5.92
CA ASP A 95 0.49 -20.44 -6.55
C ASP A 95 0.04 -20.26 -8.02
N CYS A 96 0.33 -19.12 -8.65
CA CYS A 96 0.15 -18.94 -10.09
C CYS A 96 1.11 -19.86 -10.85
N GLU A 97 0.56 -20.73 -11.73
CA GLU A 97 1.39 -21.65 -12.54
C GLU A 97 2.29 -20.89 -13.53
N ASP A 98 1.80 -19.79 -14.10
CA ASP A 98 2.53 -18.87 -14.98
C ASP A 98 2.55 -17.48 -14.37
N MET A 99 3.39 -17.28 -13.36
CA MET A 99 3.49 -16.00 -12.64
C MET A 99 3.89 -14.86 -13.58
N LYS A 100 4.83 -15.11 -14.52
CA LYS A 100 5.22 -14.10 -15.50
C LYS A 100 4.06 -13.69 -16.40
N GLY A 101 3.31 -14.65 -16.94
CA GLY A 101 2.13 -14.37 -17.77
C GLY A 101 1.06 -13.59 -17.03
N GLU A 102 0.85 -13.85 -15.73
CA GLU A 102 -0.09 -13.07 -14.90
C GLU A 102 0.41 -11.63 -14.65
N ILE A 103 1.73 -11.43 -14.47
CA ILE A 103 2.35 -10.10 -14.36
C ILE A 103 2.20 -9.35 -15.70
N ASP A 104 2.57 -9.96 -16.82
CA ASP A 104 2.45 -9.36 -18.15
C ASP A 104 0.99 -8.97 -18.45
N TYR A 105 0.03 -9.82 -18.06
CA TYR A 105 -1.39 -9.52 -18.19
C TYR A 105 -1.80 -8.31 -17.34
N ALA A 106 -1.41 -8.26 -16.06
CA ALA A 106 -1.71 -7.13 -15.18
C ALA A 106 -1.16 -5.81 -15.75
N LEU A 107 0.09 -5.79 -16.21
CA LEU A 107 0.70 -4.62 -16.84
C LEU A 107 -0.01 -4.22 -18.14
N SER A 108 -0.47 -5.19 -18.96
CA SER A 108 -1.24 -4.93 -20.18
C SER A 108 -2.59 -4.26 -19.91
N LEU A 109 -3.18 -4.47 -18.74
CA LEU A 109 -4.39 -3.78 -18.28
C LEU A 109 -4.13 -2.33 -17.82
N GLY A 110 -2.86 -1.90 -17.77
CA GLY A 110 -2.44 -0.56 -17.34
C GLY A 110 -2.10 -0.45 -15.87
N LEU A 111 -2.06 -1.58 -15.13
CA LEU A 111 -1.63 -1.59 -13.72
C LEU A 111 -0.14 -1.25 -13.64
N LYS A 112 0.29 -0.53 -12.60
CA LYS A 112 1.62 0.07 -12.53
C LYS A 112 2.57 -0.59 -11.53
N GLY A 113 2.12 -1.63 -10.85
CA GLY A 113 2.87 -2.39 -9.86
C GLY A 113 2.06 -3.56 -9.34
N ILE A 114 2.59 -4.25 -8.35
CA ILE A 114 1.95 -5.43 -7.73
C ILE A 114 1.83 -5.22 -6.22
N LYS A 115 0.66 -5.53 -5.65
CA LYS A 115 0.43 -5.60 -4.19
C LYS A 115 0.51 -7.04 -3.72
N ILE A 116 1.30 -7.26 -2.67
CA ILE A 116 1.42 -8.53 -1.94
C ILE A 116 1.09 -8.30 -0.47
N HIS A 117 0.35 -9.23 0.11
CA HIS A 117 0.05 -9.24 1.54
C HIS A 117 0.48 -10.59 2.14
N PRO A 118 1.73 -10.73 2.56
CA PRO A 118 2.31 -12.02 2.91
C PRO A 118 1.52 -12.77 3.99
N ASP A 119 1.06 -12.07 5.04
CA ASP A 119 0.36 -12.71 6.15
C ASP A 119 -1.05 -13.22 5.78
N ILE A 120 -1.80 -12.50 4.94
CA ILE A 120 -3.09 -12.98 4.41
C ILE A 120 -2.89 -14.13 3.42
N GLN A 121 -1.85 -14.07 2.60
CA GLN A 121 -1.55 -15.08 1.58
C GLN A 121 -0.80 -16.30 2.15
N GLY A 122 -0.28 -16.21 3.39
CA GLY A 122 0.43 -17.29 4.06
C GLY A 122 1.76 -17.62 3.39
N ILE A 123 2.50 -16.61 2.94
CA ILE A 123 3.78 -16.79 2.26
C ILE A 123 4.84 -15.83 2.80
N ASP A 124 6.03 -16.36 3.10
CA ASP A 124 7.16 -15.52 3.47
C ASP A 124 7.59 -14.58 2.33
N VAL A 125 7.91 -13.34 2.67
CA VAL A 125 8.46 -12.38 1.69
C VAL A 125 9.67 -12.95 0.96
N ASP A 126 10.50 -13.74 1.64
CA ASP A 126 11.70 -14.36 1.06
C ASP A 126 11.49 -15.79 0.54
N ASP A 127 10.22 -16.22 0.34
CA ASP A 127 9.92 -17.52 -0.26
C ASP A 127 10.31 -17.54 -1.75
N LYS A 128 10.96 -18.62 -2.18
CA LYS A 128 11.43 -18.78 -3.57
C LYS A 128 10.31 -18.76 -4.62
N ARG A 129 9.08 -19.04 -4.24
CA ARG A 129 7.92 -18.93 -5.15
C ARG A 129 7.64 -17.49 -5.59
N LEU A 130 8.08 -16.48 -4.84
CA LEU A 130 7.97 -15.08 -5.21
C LEU A 130 9.16 -14.55 -6.05
N TYR A 131 10.24 -15.34 -6.20
CA TYR A 131 11.43 -14.89 -6.95
C TYR A 131 11.12 -14.52 -8.40
N PRO A 132 10.27 -15.24 -9.14
CA PRO A 132 9.88 -14.81 -10.50
C PRO A 132 9.23 -13.41 -10.52
N LEU A 133 8.48 -13.01 -9.46
CA LEU A 133 7.97 -11.65 -9.32
C LEU A 133 9.12 -10.64 -9.13
N TYR A 134 10.11 -10.96 -8.29
CA TYR A 134 11.24 -10.06 -8.03
C TYR A 134 12.10 -9.86 -9.27
N GLU A 135 12.40 -10.93 -10.00
CA GLU A 135 13.14 -10.91 -11.27
C GLU A 135 12.42 -10.08 -12.34
N GLU A 136 11.09 -10.20 -12.46
CA GLU A 136 10.31 -9.41 -13.41
C GLU A 136 10.13 -7.95 -12.97
N ALA A 137 10.06 -7.67 -11.65
CA ALA A 137 9.84 -6.32 -11.13
C ALA A 137 11.12 -5.47 -11.10
N GLU A 138 12.28 -6.10 -10.88
CA GLU A 138 13.54 -5.40 -10.64
C GLU A 138 13.88 -4.40 -11.75
N GLY A 139 13.89 -3.11 -11.39
CA GLY A 139 14.18 -1.99 -12.29
C GLY A 139 13.07 -1.69 -13.31
N LYS A 140 11.87 -2.28 -13.18
CA LYS A 140 10.76 -2.09 -14.13
C LYS A 140 9.50 -1.50 -13.50
N PHE A 141 9.06 -2.06 -12.36
CA PHE A 141 7.86 -1.60 -11.65
C PHE A 141 7.96 -1.89 -10.14
N PRO A 142 7.28 -1.13 -9.29
CA PRO A 142 7.34 -1.30 -7.85
C PRO A 142 6.47 -2.47 -7.36
N ILE A 143 6.86 -3.02 -6.19
CA ILE A 143 6.04 -3.93 -5.41
C ILE A 143 5.60 -3.23 -4.12
N TYR A 144 4.33 -3.33 -3.79
CA TYR A 144 3.75 -2.82 -2.57
C TYR A 144 3.50 -3.96 -1.58
N PHE A 145 4.24 -3.99 -0.50
CA PHE A 145 4.12 -5.03 0.53
C PHE A 145 3.37 -4.53 1.76
N HIS A 146 2.44 -5.34 2.26
CA HIS A 146 2.16 -5.31 3.69
C HIS A 146 3.39 -5.82 4.44
N ILE A 147 3.92 -5.05 5.38
CA ILE A 147 5.10 -5.43 6.17
C ILE A 147 4.78 -5.34 7.65
N GLY A 148 5.26 -6.34 8.38
CA GLY A 148 5.14 -6.42 9.84
C GLY A 148 3.81 -7.00 10.32
N ASP A 149 3.92 -7.77 11.38
CA ASP A 149 2.84 -8.18 12.27
C ASP A 149 3.48 -8.63 13.60
N ASN A 150 2.94 -8.21 14.73
CA ASN A 150 3.46 -8.60 16.03
C ASN A 150 2.82 -9.89 16.58
N ARG A 151 1.78 -10.41 15.91
CA ARG A 151 1.08 -11.64 16.30
C ARG A 151 1.95 -12.87 15.95
N PRO A 152 2.16 -13.82 16.88
CA PRO A 152 3.10 -14.94 16.68
C PRO A 152 2.81 -15.83 15.47
N GLN A 153 1.54 -15.97 15.07
CA GLN A 153 1.13 -16.78 13.93
C GLN A 153 1.34 -16.10 12.58
N TYR A 154 1.57 -14.79 12.55
CA TYR A 154 1.76 -13.98 11.34
C TYR A 154 3.17 -13.40 11.32
N GLN A 155 4.11 -14.17 10.80
CA GLN A 155 5.53 -13.82 10.78
C GLN A 155 6.08 -13.83 9.34
N PHE A 156 5.18 -13.77 8.35
CA PHE A 156 5.54 -13.90 6.94
C PHE A 156 6.11 -12.61 6.37
N SER A 157 5.67 -11.45 6.87
CA SER A 157 6.01 -10.11 6.37
C SER A 157 7.10 -9.39 7.18
N LYS A 158 8.01 -10.10 7.84
CA LYS A 158 9.05 -9.47 8.67
C LYS A 158 9.98 -8.56 7.88
N PRO A 159 10.28 -7.33 8.39
CA PRO A 159 11.22 -6.40 7.76
C PRO A 159 12.56 -7.02 7.41
N LYS A 160 13.10 -7.91 8.27
CA LYS A 160 14.33 -8.64 8.02
C LYS A 160 14.28 -9.52 6.76
N LYS A 161 13.13 -10.13 6.46
CA LYS A 161 12.96 -10.95 5.24
C LYS A 161 12.93 -10.07 3.99
N LEU A 162 12.27 -8.91 4.07
CA LEU A 162 12.30 -7.94 2.98
C LEU A 162 13.72 -7.41 2.75
N ARG A 163 14.48 -7.12 3.81
CA ARG A 163 15.88 -6.71 3.70
C ARG A 163 16.71 -7.71 2.89
N LYS A 164 16.55 -9.00 3.15
CA LYS A 164 17.26 -10.06 2.40
C LYS A 164 16.93 -10.02 0.90
N ILE A 165 15.66 -9.80 0.55
CA ILE A 165 15.26 -9.65 -0.85
C ILE A 165 15.86 -8.40 -1.49
N LEU A 166 15.91 -7.29 -0.78
CA LEU A 166 16.54 -6.06 -1.27
C LEU A 166 18.05 -6.20 -1.48
N ASP A 167 18.71 -7.02 -0.67
CA ASP A 167 20.13 -7.33 -0.86
C ASP A 167 20.37 -8.24 -2.09
N GLU A 168 19.43 -9.17 -2.39
CA GLU A 168 19.50 -10.05 -3.57
C GLU A 168 19.05 -9.34 -4.86
N PHE A 169 18.11 -8.38 -4.77
CA PHE A 169 17.55 -7.60 -5.87
C PHE A 169 17.73 -6.08 -5.64
N PRO A 170 18.94 -5.55 -5.81
CA PRO A 170 19.27 -4.19 -5.35
C PRO A 170 18.58 -3.06 -6.13
N ARG A 171 17.98 -3.34 -7.30
CA ARG A 171 17.21 -2.35 -8.07
C ARG A 171 15.69 -2.51 -7.90
N LEU A 172 15.26 -3.43 -7.03
CA LEU A 172 13.86 -3.64 -6.74
C LEU A 172 13.29 -2.42 -5.98
N GLN A 173 12.29 -1.77 -6.53
CA GLN A 173 11.59 -0.67 -5.87
C GLN A 173 10.41 -1.23 -5.07
N VAL A 174 10.32 -0.89 -3.78
CA VAL A 174 9.26 -1.39 -2.91
C VAL A 174 8.63 -0.29 -2.07
N VAL A 175 7.35 -0.47 -1.72
CA VAL A 175 6.72 0.21 -0.59
C VAL A 175 6.59 -0.78 0.55
N ALA A 176 7.20 -0.46 1.69
CA ALA A 176 7.02 -1.16 2.95
C ALA A 176 5.94 -0.43 3.75
N ALA A 177 4.72 -0.92 3.70
CA ALA A 177 3.54 -0.30 4.30
C ALA A 177 3.67 -0.11 5.82
N HIS A 178 2.81 0.76 6.37
CA HIS A 178 2.62 0.96 7.81
C HIS A 178 3.88 1.43 8.54
N LEU A 179 4.53 2.48 7.98
CA LEU A 179 5.81 3.00 8.47
C LEU A 179 6.85 1.87 8.65
N GLY A 180 6.98 1.04 7.60
CA GLY A 180 7.97 -0.04 7.53
C GLY A 180 7.65 -1.26 8.37
N GLY A 181 6.46 -1.33 9.02
CA GLY A 181 6.07 -2.53 9.74
C GLY A 181 4.87 -2.33 10.65
N TYR A 182 3.70 -2.90 10.27
CA TYR A 182 2.51 -2.94 11.11
C TYR A 182 2.84 -3.53 12.48
N MET A 183 2.65 -2.72 13.55
CA MET A 183 2.99 -3.05 14.93
C MET A 183 4.48 -3.47 15.19
N THR A 184 5.36 -3.31 14.19
CA THR A 184 6.78 -3.70 14.27
C THR A 184 7.72 -2.67 13.62
N SER A 185 7.32 -1.39 13.63
CA SER A 185 8.04 -0.29 12.95
C SER A 185 9.49 -0.09 13.43
N ASP A 186 9.85 -0.52 14.65
CA ASP A 186 11.24 -0.50 15.12
C ASP A 186 12.13 -1.50 14.36
N GLU A 187 11.59 -2.69 14.03
CA GLU A 187 12.26 -3.63 13.12
C GLU A 187 12.37 -3.02 11.72
N GLY A 188 11.33 -2.27 11.26
CA GLY A 188 11.38 -1.52 10.01
C GLY A 188 12.55 -0.54 9.96
N VAL A 189 12.77 0.23 11.03
CA VAL A 189 13.93 1.13 11.13
C VAL A 189 15.24 0.35 11.09
N GLU A 190 15.34 -0.74 11.83
CA GLU A 190 16.57 -1.54 11.93
C GLU A 190 16.99 -2.12 10.57
N TYR A 191 16.02 -2.66 9.81
CA TYR A 191 16.34 -3.42 8.60
C TYR A 191 16.15 -2.65 7.30
N LEU A 192 15.29 -1.62 7.25
CA LEU A 192 14.89 -0.99 6.00
C LEU A 192 15.31 0.47 5.86
N SER A 193 15.65 1.16 6.97
CA SER A 193 16.04 2.58 6.87
C SER A 193 17.33 2.76 6.06
N GLY A 194 17.41 3.84 5.28
CA GLY A 194 18.55 4.18 4.44
C GLY A 194 18.65 3.40 3.11
N HIS A 195 17.68 2.53 2.80
CA HIS A 195 17.58 1.91 1.48
C HIS A 195 17.02 2.90 0.45
N GLU A 196 17.75 3.14 -0.64
CA GLU A 196 17.36 4.10 -1.67
C GLU A 196 16.05 3.73 -2.37
N ASN A 197 15.77 2.43 -2.53
CA ASN A 197 14.63 1.92 -3.28
C ASN A 197 13.43 1.54 -2.40
N VAL A 198 13.45 1.87 -1.11
CA VAL A 198 12.35 1.63 -0.18
C VAL A 198 11.58 2.92 0.08
N TRP A 199 10.27 2.82 -0.08
CA TRP A 199 9.29 3.85 0.27
C TRP A 199 8.41 3.33 1.39
N TYR A 200 7.73 4.22 2.08
CA TYR A 200 6.89 3.91 3.23
C TYR A 200 5.57 4.66 3.14
N ASP A 201 4.55 4.19 3.84
CA ASP A 201 3.32 4.94 4.02
C ASP A 201 2.92 5.05 5.50
N THR A 202 2.00 5.96 5.80
CA THR A 202 1.51 6.19 7.16
C THR A 202 0.34 5.30 7.55
N SER A 203 -0.22 4.56 6.61
CA SER A 203 -1.50 3.86 6.72
C SER A 203 -1.55 2.91 7.93
N SER A 204 -2.67 2.91 8.64
CA SER A 204 -2.93 2.03 9.80
C SER A 204 -1.78 1.94 10.81
N ALA A 205 -0.91 2.95 10.88
CA ALA A 205 0.22 2.98 11.81
C ALA A 205 0.05 4.03 12.92
N LEU A 206 -0.54 5.17 12.59
CA LEU A 206 -0.55 6.35 13.47
C LEU A 206 -1.41 6.16 14.72
N TRP A 207 -2.46 5.37 14.66
CA TRP A 207 -3.32 5.09 15.82
C TRP A 207 -2.62 4.27 16.92
N ALA A 208 -1.58 3.52 16.54
CA ALA A 208 -0.86 2.61 17.44
C ALA A 208 0.39 3.23 18.09
N MET A 209 0.65 4.53 17.83
CA MET A 209 1.86 5.19 18.34
C MET A 209 1.60 6.65 18.73
N SER A 210 2.51 7.22 19.52
CA SER A 210 2.45 8.65 19.82
C SER A 210 2.92 9.50 18.62
N PRO A 211 2.50 10.78 18.54
CA PRO A 211 2.97 11.70 17.51
C PRO A 211 4.50 11.83 17.48
N GLU A 212 5.17 11.80 18.63
CA GLU A 212 6.64 11.87 18.73
C GLU A 212 7.31 10.62 18.15
N LYS A 213 6.69 9.44 18.34
CA LYS A 213 7.16 8.20 17.74
C LYS A 213 7.00 8.24 16.24
N ALA A 214 5.87 8.73 15.73
CA ALA A 214 5.64 8.89 14.30
C ALA A 214 6.65 9.89 13.67
N GLU A 215 6.91 11.03 14.31
CA GLU A 215 7.94 12.00 13.90
C GLU A 215 9.33 11.34 13.84
N TYR A 216 9.69 10.58 14.87
CA TYR A 216 10.96 9.85 14.88
C TYR A 216 11.09 8.87 13.71
N LEU A 217 10.05 8.08 13.42
CA LEU A 217 10.06 7.10 12.32
C LEU A 217 10.16 7.81 10.96
N ILE A 218 9.36 8.85 10.73
CA ILE A 218 9.40 9.64 9.50
C ILE A 218 10.80 10.21 9.26
N ASN A 219 11.43 10.75 10.30
CA ASN A 219 12.79 11.28 10.20
C ASN A 219 13.85 10.18 9.97
N LYS A 220 13.65 8.97 10.52
CA LYS A 220 14.57 7.84 10.31
C LYS A 220 14.48 7.24 8.91
N PHE A 221 13.28 7.19 8.33
CA PHE A 221 13.07 6.72 6.95
C PHE A 221 13.41 7.77 5.90
N GLY A 222 13.43 9.06 6.30
CA GLY A 222 13.49 10.21 5.41
C GLY A 222 12.09 10.65 5.00
N ALA A 223 11.71 11.88 5.36
CA ALA A 223 10.37 12.40 5.09
C ALA A 223 10.02 12.39 3.59
N GLU A 224 11.03 12.48 2.72
CA GLU A 224 10.90 12.40 1.26
C GLU A 224 10.58 10.99 0.73
N LYS A 225 10.65 9.97 1.59
CA LYS A 225 10.33 8.57 1.28
C LYS A 225 9.01 8.11 1.90
N VAL A 226 8.35 8.95 2.69
CA VAL A 226 7.10 8.63 3.36
C VAL A 226 5.93 9.25 2.59
N MET A 227 4.85 8.51 2.42
CA MET A 227 3.64 8.91 1.73
C MET A 227 2.43 8.77 2.66
N PHE A 228 1.41 9.58 2.47
CA PHE A 228 0.16 9.46 3.21
C PHE A 228 -0.69 8.31 2.66
N GLY A 229 -1.23 7.48 3.54
CA GLY A 229 -2.17 6.43 3.19
C GLY A 229 -3.16 6.18 4.34
N THR A 230 -4.37 5.73 4.02
CA THR A 230 -5.42 5.43 5.01
C THR A 230 -5.50 3.96 5.36
N ASP A 231 -5.13 3.06 4.44
CA ASP A 231 -5.49 1.64 4.49
C ASP A 231 -7.02 1.43 4.40
N TYR A 232 -7.70 2.35 3.70
CA TYR A 232 -9.14 2.16 3.46
C TYR A 232 -9.42 0.72 2.97
N PRO A 233 -10.40 -0.02 3.47
CA PRO A 233 -11.50 0.39 4.36
C PRO A 233 -11.22 0.25 5.86
N VAL A 234 -9.97 -0.04 6.27
CA VAL A 234 -9.58 -0.16 7.68
C VAL A 234 -9.84 1.15 8.41
N MET A 235 -9.24 2.22 7.90
CA MET A 235 -9.42 3.58 8.39
C MET A 235 -10.01 4.46 7.29
N CYS A 236 -10.69 5.52 7.71
CA CYS A 236 -11.17 6.56 6.79
C CYS A 236 -10.26 7.80 6.87
N PRO A 237 -10.23 8.65 5.83
CA PRO A 237 -9.36 9.83 5.78
C PRO A 237 -9.47 10.75 6.98
N HIS A 238 -10.67 10.85 7.59
CA HIS A 238 -10.87 11.69 8.76
C HIS A 238 -9.91 11.38 9.90
N ASP A 239 -9.93 10.15 10.35
CA ASP A 239 -9.17 9.73 11.53
C ASP A 239 -7.66 9.71 11.26
N GLU A 240 -7.24 9.24 10.08
CA GLU A 240 -5.82 9.24 9.69
C GLU A 240 -5.27 10.66 9.56
N LEU A 241 -6.02 11.60 8.97
CA LEU A 241 -5.60 13.00 8.88
C LEU A 241 -5.56 13.68 10.26
N GLU A 242 -6.54 13.40 11.14
CA GLU A 242 -6.53 13.92 12.50
C GLU A 242 -5.27 13.47 13.25
N LEU A 243 -4.87 12.21 13.10
CA LEU A 243 -3.63 11.67 13.70
C LEU A 243 -2.38 12.27 13.04
N PHE A 244 -2.37 12.36 11.71
CA PHE A 244 -1.24 12.91 10.96
C PHE A 244 -0.95 14.37 11.35
N PHE A 245 -1.96 15.21 11.50
CA PHE A 245 -1.77 16.62 11.85
C PHE A 245 -1.30 16.85 13.29
N LYS A 246 -1.32 15.84 14.16
CA LYS A 246 -0.72 15.89 15.51
C LYS A 246 0.80 15.72 15.49
N ILE A 247 1.37 15.21 14.37
CA ILE A 247 2.81 15.01 14.23
C ILE A 247 3.50 16.37 14.03
N ASN A 248 4.62 16.58 14.72
CA ASN A 248 5.41 17.81 14.59
C ASN A 248 6.28 17.78 13.33
N LEU A 249 5.67 18.14 12.19
CA LEU A 249 6.32 18.22 10.89
C LEU A 249 6.34 19.65 10.39
N SER A 250 7.37 20.02 9.63
CA SER A 250 7.39 21.28 8.89
C SER A 250 6.32 21.29 7.80
N GLU A 251 5.93 22.49 7.36
CA GLU A 251 4.96 22.66 6.27
C GLU A 251 5.37 21.89 5.01
N LYS A 252 6.64 21.98 4.66
CA LYS A 252 7.20 21.27 3.49
C LYS A 252 7.09 19.75 3.63
N GLN A 253 7.38 19.19 4.80
CA GLN A 253 7.22 17.75 5.03
C GLN A 253 5.76 17.32 4.94
N ARG A 254 4.82 18.14 5.44
CA ARG A 254 3.38 17.85 5.32
C ARG A 254 2.94 17.81 3.87
N GLU A 255 3.30 18.82 3.08
CA GLU A 255 2.98 18.85 1.64
C GLU A 255 3.58 17.66 0.89
N ASP A 256 4.83 17.31 1.21
CA ASP A 256 5.51 16.21 0.55
C ASP A 256 4.87 14.87 0.89
N ILE A 257 4.61 14.60 2.16
CA ILE A 257 4.01 13.33 2.62
C ILE A 257 2.57 13.20 2.12
N LEU A 258 1.79 14.29 2.18
CA LEU A 258 0.38 14.26 1.77
C LEU A 258 0.19 14.12 0.26
N TYR A 259 1.15 14.59 -0.55
CA TYR A 259 0.95 14.62 -1.99
C TYR A 259 2.21 14.39 -2.82
N ASN A 260 3.25 15.24 -2.67
CA ASN A 260 4.35 15.29 -3.63
C ASN A 260 5.13 13.99 -3.73
N ASN A 261 5.33 13.29 -2.60
CA ASN A 261 6.07 12.03 -2.56
C ASN A 261 5.34 10.94 -3.36
N ALA A 262 4.00 10.84 -3.24
CA ALA A 262 3.21 9.91 -4.01
C ALA A 262 3.27 10.19 -5.52
N ILE A 263 3.18 11.46 -5.91
CA ILE A 263 3.32 11.89 -7.31
C ILE A 263 4.70 11.52 -7.87
N ASN A 264 5.76 11.76 -7.10
CA ASN A 264 7.12 11.40 -7.48
C ASN A 264 7.30 9.88 -7.59
N PHE A 265 6.85 9.14 -6.58
CA PHE A 265 6.94 7.67 -6.56
C PHE A 265 6.22 7.03 -7.76
N LEU A 266 5.02 7.50 -8.06
CA LEU A 266 4.18 6.99 -9.15
C LEU A 266 4.53 7.58 -10.52
N ASN A 267 5.49 8.52 -10.58
CA ASN A 267 5.90 9.25 -11.79
C ASN A 267 4.69 9.90 -12.51
N LEU A 268 3.80 10.49 -11.72
CA LEU A 268 2.65 11.24 -12.22
C LEU A 268 3.01 12.70 -12.51
N LYS A 269 2.21 13.35 -13.36
CA LYS A 269 2.33 14.80 -13.54
C LYS A 269 1.65 15.48 -12.35
N ALA A 270 2.34 16.39 -11.71
CA ALA A 270 1.70 17.30 -10.78
C ALA A 270 0.65 18.12 -11.55
N ASP A 271 -0.59 18.12 -11.06
CA ASP A 271 -1.58 19.07 -11.62
C ASP A 271 -1.15 20.48 -11.25
N GLY A 272 -1.07 21.36 -12.23
CA GLY A 272 -0.70 22.77 -12.09
C GLY A 272 -1.76 23.59 -11.33
#